data_14d26ef93636ad323f4da1e0a3204d01
#
_entry.id   14d26ef93636ad323f4da1e0a3204d01
#
_cell.length_a   1.000
_cell.length_b   1.000
_cell.length_c   1.000
_cell.angle_alpha   90.00
_cell.angle_beta   90.00
_cell.angle_gamma   90.00
#
_symmetry.space_group_name_H-M   'P 1'
#
loop_
_entity.id
_entity.type
_entity.pdbx_description
1 polymer ?
#
loop_
_entity_poly.entity_id
_entity_poly.type
_entity_poly.pdbx_seq_one_letter_code
_entity_poly.pdbx_strand_id
1 'polypeptide(L)'
;MSMVPEEYERMAALEESMWWYHGLHSHVVNAIRAHGGKVNDVLDAGCGTGGNLKAIARAFPDARLHGLDIAEQACAFTRSKTGAQVVVGSVDDLPFAEGAFDVVVSADVLGYRIDVDAAMAHFYRVLRPGGLAVINLAAYQWMLSYHDRAVGQVRRFTRREVVHLLRQQGFQPIFASYWNTVLFPLMVIRRKLLPAPEASDVTPFNPFANRIFKGCMSLEARLLKAGLPLPFGGSAFVVAYKPLRP
;
A
#
# COMPACT_ATOMS: atom_id res chain seq x y z
N MET A 1 -10.84 -6.92 12.61
CA MET A 1 -11.62 -5.68 12.84
C MET A 1 -11.28 -4.73 11.70
N SER A 2 -12.27 -4.28 10.94
CA SER A 2 -12.14 -3.24 9.92
C SER A 2 -12.06 -1.85 10.58
N MET A 3 -11.66 -0.84 9.81
CA MET A 3 -11.78 0.57 10.21
C MET A 3 -13.25 0.93 10.49
N VAL A 4 -13.46 1.99 11.25
CA VAL A 4 -14.82 2.54 11.44
C VAL A 4 -15.33 3.15 10.10
N PRO A 5 -16.65 3.10 9.83
CA PRO A 5 -17.23 3.56 8.56
C PRO A 5 -16.81 4.97 8.15
N GLU A 6 -16.73 5.89 9.09
CA GLU A 6 -16.38 7.29 8.86
C GLU A 6 -14.94 7.47 8.33
N GLU A 7 -14.02 6.57 8.66
CA GLU A 7 -12.64 6.61 8.13
C GLU A 7 -12.61 6.22 6.65
N TYR A 8 -13.44 5.27 6.19
CA TYR A 8 -13.57 4.96 4.76
C TYR A 8 -14.12 6.14 3.96
N GLU A 9 -15.08 6.89 4.50
CA GLU A 9 -15.61 8.10 3.86
C GLU A 9 -14.53 9.19 3.74
N ARG A 10 -13.75 9.42 4.82
CA ARG A 10 -12.62 10.35 4.80
C ARG A 10 -11.56 9.94 3.78
N MET A 11 -11.20 8.66 3.76
CA MET A 11 -10.27 8.12 2.77
C MET A 11 -10.79 8.36 1.36
N ALA A 12 -12.03 7.98 1.08
CA ALA A 12 -12.65 8.13 -0.23
C ALA A 12 -12.67 9.58 -0.72
N ALA A 13 -12.85 10.55 0.19
CA ALA A 13 -12.86 11.97 -0.13
C ALA A 13 -11.44 12.57 -0.36
N LEU A 14 -10.42 12.02 0.29
CA LEU A 14 -9.08 12.63 0.34
C LEU A 14 -8.03 11.89 -0.50
N GLU A 15 -8.23 10.63 -0.84
CA GLU A 15 -7.20 9.81 -1.49
C GLU A 15 -6.75 10.31 -2.88
N GLU A 16 -7.56 11.13 -3.56
CA GLU A 16 -7.17 11.75 -4.82
C GLU A 16 -6.44 13.09 -4.62
N SER A 17 -6.57 13.73 -3.49
CA SER A 17 -6.09 15.10 -3.25
C SER A 17 -4.95 15.19 -2.25
N MET A 18 -4.87 14.30 -1.27
CA MET A 18 -3.91 14.35 -0.19
C MET A 18 -2.50 13.90 -0.63
N TRP A 19 -1.49 14.64 -0.17
CA TRP A 19 -0.08 14.44 -0.52
C TRP A 19 0.44 13.02 -0.29
N TRP A 20 -0.01 12.35 0.78
CA TRP A 20 0.48 11.01 1.13
C TRP A 20 0.01 9.97 0.10
N TYR A 21 -1.28 9.99 -0.27
CA TYR A 21 -1.81 9.10 -1.32
C TYR A 21 -1.16 9.37 -2.67
N HIS A 22 -0.89 10.67 -3.00
CA HIS A 22 -0.13 11.01 -4.21
C HIS A 22 1.24 10.31 -4.24
N GLY A 23 1.96 10.29 -3.10
CA GLY A 23 3.23 9.57 -2.96
C GLY A 23 3.05 8.06 -3.16
N LEU A 24 2.14 7.44 -2.41
CA LEU A 24 1.86 6.00 -2.47
C LEU A 24 1.52 5.55 -3.89
N HIS A 25 0.54 6.20 -4.53
CA HIS A 25 0.13 5.85 -5.90
C HIS A 25 1.28 5.99 -6.91
N SER A 26 2.11 7.02 -6.75
CA SER A 26 3.29 7.22 -7.59
C SER A 26 4.31 6.08 -7.43
N HIS A 27 4.57 5.65 -6.18
CA HIS A 27 5.50 4.55 -5.91
C HIS A 27 4.98 3.23 -6.48
N VAL A 28 3.71 2.90 -6.25
CA VAL A 28 3.08 1.68 -6.79
C VAL A 28 3.14 1.65 -8.31
N VAL A 29 2.67 2.71 -8.98
CA VAL A 29 2.69 2.78 -10.45
C VAL A 29 4.11 2.72 -11.02
N ASN A 30 5.07 3.42 -10.40
CA ASN A 30 6.46 3.39 -10.85
C ASN A 30 7.10 2.00 -10.67
N ALA A 31 6.81 1.30 -9.58
CA ALA A 31 7.30 -0.06 -9.35
C ALA A 31 6.74 -1.03 -10.41
N ILE A 32 5.44 -0.97 -10.70
CA ILE A 32 4.82 -1.81 -11.73
C ILE A 32 5.42 -1.50 -13.12
N ARG A 33 5.61 -0.22 -13.47
CA ARG A 33 6.24 0.17 -14.74
C ARG A 33 7.68 -0.30 -14.90
N ALA A 34 8.45 -0.26 -13.81
CA ALA A 34 9.85 -0.63 -13.84
C ALA A 34 10.07 -2.14 -13.86
N HIS A 35 9.17 -2.90 -13.23
CA HIS A 35 9.39 -4.31 -12.91
C HIS A 35 8.25 -5.24 -13.31
N GLY A 36 7.07 -4.75 -13.62
CA GLY A 36 5.86 -5.57 -13.86
C GLY A 36 5.88 -6.40 -15.15
N GLY A 37 6.79 -6.14 -16.08
CA GLY A 37 6.80 -6.83 -17.39
C GLY A 37 5.47 -6.62 -18.14
N LYS A 38 4.84 -7.72 -18.56
CA LYS A 38 3.49 -7.69 -19.14
C LYS A 38 2.45 -7.64 -18.01
N VAL A 39 1.69 -6.56 -17.93
CA VAL A 39 0.69 -6.31 -16.88
C VAL A 39 -0.72 -6.50 -17.47
N ASN A 40 -1.28 -7.71 -17.32
CA ASN A 40 -2.65 -8.00 -17.77
C ASN A 40 -3.64 -8.09 -16.60
N ASP A 41 -3.24 -8.76 -15.51
CA ASP A 41 -4.10 -8.99 -14.35
C ASP A 41 -3.43 -8.45 -13.09
N VAL A 42 -4.07 -7.49 -12.44
CA VAL A 42 -3.57 -6.84 -11.22
C VAL A 42 -4.56 -7.06 -10.09
N LEU A 43 -4.07 -7.52 -8.94
CA LEU A 43 -4.82 -7.57 -7.69
C LEU A 43 -4.31 -6.48 -6.74
N ASP A 44 -5.22 -5.69 -6.18
CA ASP A 44 -4.98 -4.88 -4.99
C ASP A 44 -5.60 -5.60 -3.79
N ALA A 45 -4.74 -6.24 -3.00
CA ALA A 45 -5.12 -7.02 -1.82
C ALA A 45 -5.21 -6.11 -0.59
N GLY A 46 -6.43 -5.79 -0.20
CA GLY A 46 -6.80 -4.74 0.73
C GLY A 46 -6.94 -3.39 0.00
N CYS A 47 -7.82 -3.37 -1.00
CA CYS A 47 -7.95 -2.25 -1.94
C CYS A 47 -8.53 -0.97 -1.33
N GLY A 48 -9.07 -1.05 -0.10
CA GLY A 48 -9.68 0.09 0.56
C GLY A 48 -10.73 0.77 -0.32
N THR A 49 -10.62 2.07 -0.49
CA THR A 49 -11.55 2.88 -1.29
C THR A 49 -11.15 3.04 -2.75
N GLY A 50 -10.13 2.29 -3.22
CA GLY A 50 -9.80 2.11 -4.64
C GLY A 50 -8.76 3.06 -5.22
N GLY A 51 -8.09 3.87 -4.42
CA GLY A 51 -7.13 4.86 -4.90
C GLY A 51 -5.97 4.27 -5.69
N ASN A 52 -5.36 3.17 -5.23
CA ASN A 52 -4.32 2.47 -5.98
C ASN A 52 -4.85 1.92 -7.31
N LEU A 53 -6.00 1.23 -7.29
CA LEU A 53 -6.61 0.68 -8.50
C LEU A 53 -6.92 1.76 -9.52
N LYS A 54 -7.43 2.93 -9.09
CA LYS A 54 -7.67 4.07 -9.97
C LYS A 54 -6.37 4.62 -10.59
N ALA A 55 -5.29 4.67 -9.80
CA ALA A 55 -3.99 5.10 -10.30
C ALA A 55 -3.39 4.08 -11.30
N ILE A 56 -3.57 2.78 -11.04
CA ILE A 56 -3.14 1.69 -11.91
C ILE A 56 -3.96 1.70 -13.21
N ALA A 57 -5.30 1.86 -13.15
CA ALA A 57 -6.15 1.98 -14.34
C ALA A 57 -5.69 3.08 -15.31
N ARG A 58 -5.33 4.23 -14.76
CA ARG A 58 -4.80 5.36 -15.57
C ARG A 58 -3.45 5.06 -16.21
N ALA A 59 -2.63 4.26 -15.56
CA ALA A 59 -1.27 3.95 -16.01
C ALA A 59 -1.19 2.73 -16.94
N PHE A 60 -2.15 1.81 -16.81
CA PHE A 60 -2.24 0.53 -17.52
C PHE A 60 -3.70 0.30 -17.95
N PRO A 61 -4.18 1.01 -18.99
CA PRO A 61 -5.61 1.01 -19.37
C PRO A 61 -6.11 -0.35 -19.86
N ASP A 62 -5.21 -1.21 -20.33
CA ASP A 62 -5.56 -2.55 -20.82
C ASP A 62 -5.54 -3.63 -19.72
N ALA A 63 -5.11 -3.29 -18.51
CA ALA A 63 -5.04 -4.23 -17.41
C ALA A 63 -6.43 -4.53 -16.82
N ARG A 64 -6.70 -5.81 -16.57
CA ARG A 64 -7.86 -6.24 -15.77
C ARG A 64 -7.55 -6.02 -14.30
N LEU A 65 -8.38 -5.25 -13.65
CA LEU A 65 -8.18 -4.86 -12.26
C LEU A 65 -9.10 -5.65 -11.34
N HIS A 66 -8.50 -6.16 -10.27
CA HIS A 66 -9.19 -6.88 -9.22
C HIS A 66 -8.87 -6.23 -7.88
N GLY A 67 -9.87 -6.12 -7.04
CA GLY A 67 -9.76 -5.62 -5.68
C GLY A 67 -10.29 -6.65 -4.68
N LEU A 68 -9.72 -6.67 -3.50
CA LEU A 68 -10.27 -7.39 -2.36
C LEU A 68 -10.12 -6.53 -1.11
N ASP A 69 -11.19 -6.44 -0.33
CA ASP A 69 -11.15 -5.82 1.00
C ASP A 69 -12.14 -6.53 1.92
N ILE A 70 -11.88 -6.51 3.23
CA ILE A 70 -12.76 -7.12 4.22
C ILE A 70 -14.04 -6.30 4.45
N ALA A 71 -14.02 -5.01 4.14
CA ALA A 71 -15.14 -4.10 4.35
C ALA A 71 -15.95 -3.91 3.07
N GLU A 72 -17.23 -4.30 3.10
CA GLU A 72 -18.15 -4.09 1.96
C GLU A 72 -18.25 -2.61 1.56
N GLN A 73 -18.22 -1.69 2.53
CA GLN A 73 -18.24 -0.26 2.25
C GLN A 73 -17.03 0.19 1.41
N ALA A 74 -15.82 -0.31 1.73
CA ALA A 74 -14.61 -0.06 0.94
C ALA A 74 -14.75 -0.63 -0.48
N CYS A 75 -15.22 -1.87 -0.58
CA CYS A 75 -15.49 -2.52 -1.86
C CYS A 75 -16.49 -1.73 -2.72
N ALA A 76 -17.56 -1.18 -2.12
CA ALA A 76 -18.54 -0.36 -2.82
C ALA A 76 -17.92 0.92 -3.39
N PHE A 77 -17.07 1.63 -2.61
CA PHE A 77 -16.30 2.77 -3.12
C PHE A 77 -15.39 2.38 -4.28
N THR A 78 -14.67 1.28 -4.15
CA THR A 78 -13.75 0.82 -5.20
C THR A 78 -14.49 0.49 -6.50
N ARG A 79 -15.61 -0.25 -6.42
CA ARG A 79 -16.45 -0.56 -7.60
C ARG A 79 -16.93 0.72 -8.30
N SER A 80 -17.39 1.71 -7.54
CA SER A 80 -17.90 2.96 -8.09
C SER A 80 -16.85 3.82 -8.79
N LYS A 81 -15.57 3.71 -8.37
CA LYS A 81 -14.47 4.56 -8.85
C LYS A 81 -13.64 3.96 -9.99
N THR A 82 -13.60 2.64 -10.11
CA THR A 82 -12.55 2.00 -10.92
C THR A 82 -13.07 1.04 -11.99
N GLY A 83 -14.29 0.55 -11.88
CA GLY A 83 -14.78 -0.54 -12.73
C GLY A 83 -14.08 -1.89 -12.49
N ALA A 84 -13.24 -2.01 -11.45
CA ALA A 84 -12.54 -3.25 -11.09
C ALA A 84 -13.52 -4.33 -10.63
N GLN A 85 -13.13 -5.59 -10.79
CA GLN A 85 -13.83 -6.71 -10.16
C GLN A 85 -13.44 -6.77 -8.68
N VAL A 86 -14.39 -6.50 -7.78
CA VAL A 86 -14.08 -6.38 -6.34
C VAL A 86 -14.84 -7.44 -5.54
N VAL A 87 -14.07 -8.16 -4.73
CA VAL A 87 -14.56 -9.24 -3.85
C VAL A 87 -14.41 -8.81 -2.40
N VAL A 88 -15.41 -9.11 -1.57
CA VAL A 88 -15.31 -8.96 -0.11
C VAL A 88 -14.63 -10.19 0.46
N GLY A 89 -13.54 -9.99 1.18
CA GLY A 89 -12.77 -11.10 1.76
C GLY A 89 -11.54 -10.63 2.53
N SER A 90 -10.86 -11.57 3.17
CA SER A 90 -9.63 -11.30 3.91
C SER A 90 -8.39 -11.61 3.06
N VAL A 91 -7.32 -10.84 3.28
CA VAL A 91 -6.04 -11.05 2.56
C VAL A 91 -5.30 -12.32 3.01
N ASP A 92 -5.62 -12.84 4.17
CA ASP A 92 -5.11 -14.11 4.70
C ASP A 92 -5.96 -15.33 4.28
N ASP A 93 -7.00 -15.11 3.44
CA ASP A 93 -7.80 -16.15 2.79
C ASP A 93 -8.26 -15.68 1.40
N LEU A 94 -7.34 -15.54 0.45
CA LEU A 94 -7.65 -15.02 -0.89
C LEU A 94 -8.45 -16.04 -1.73
N PRO A 95 -9.67 -15.69 -2.20
CA PRO A 95 -10.55 -16.57 -2.97
C PRO A 95 -10.20 -16.59 -4.47
N PHE A 96 -8.92 -16.52 -4.81
CA PHE A 96 -8.45 -16.53 -6.19
C PHE A 96 -7.63 -17.78 -6.48
N ALA A 97 -7.64 -18.21 -7.76
CA ALA A 97 -6.88 -19.35 -8.21
C ALA A 97 -5.36 -19.09 -8.12
N GLU A 98 -4.59 -20.17 -8.06
CA GLU A 98 -3.13 -20.10 -8.18
C GLU A 98 -2.73 -19.52 -9.54
N GLY A 99 -1.73 -18.65 -9.55
CA GLY A 99 -1.20 -18.04 -10.76
C GLY A 99 -2.21 -17.17 -11.53
N ALA A 100 -3.16 -16.55 -10.85
CA ALA A 100 -4.18 -15.72 -11.49
C ALA A 100 -3.64 -14.33 -11.92
N PHE A 101 -2.63 -13.80 -11.22
CA PHE A 101 -2.22 -12.41 -11.37
C PHE A 101 -0.76 -12.24 -11.82
N ASP A 102 -0.52 -11.20 -12.61
CA ASP A 102 0.83 -10.74 -12.97
C ASP A 102 1.40 -9.84 -11.86
N VAL A 103 0.54 -9.08 -11.18
CA VAL A 103 0.91 -8.15 -10.12
C VAL A 103 -0.05 -8.29 -8.94
N VAL A 104 0.52 -8.34 -7.73
CA VAL A 104 -0.20 -8.16 -6.47
C VAL A 104 0.33 -6.92 -5.78
N VAL A 105 -0.56 -5.98 -5.46
CA VAL A 105 -0.29 -4.82 -4.61
C VAL A 105 -0.92 -5.06 -3.25
N SER A 106 -0.23 -4.71 -2.18
CA SER A 106 -0.82 -4.65 -0.83
C SER A 106 -0.24 -3.46 -0.08
N ALA A 107 -1.09 -2.49 0.24
CA ALA A 107 -0.70 -1.22 0.85
C ALA A 107 -1.38 -1.02 2.21
N ASP A 108 -0.58 -0.99 3.26
CA ASP A 108 -0.94 -0.76 4.68
C ASP A 108 -1.98 -1.73 5.28
N VAL A 109 -2.09 -2.94 4.71
CA VAL A 109 -3.05 -3.97 5.14
C VAL A 109 -2.48 -4.88 6.22
N LEU A 110 -1.21 -5.31 6.08
CA LEU A 110 -0.61 -6.29 6.99
C LEU A 110 -0.37 -5.77 8.42
N GLY A 111 -0.64 -4.49 8.65
CA GLY A 111 -0.62 -3.87 9.98
C GLY A 111 -1.87 -4.11 10.82
N TYR A 112 -2.92 -4.69 10.26
CA TYR A 112 -4.15 -5.04 10.97
C TYR A 112 -4.04 -6.39 11.68
N ARG A 113 -5.11 -6.81 12.37
CA ARG A 113 -5.18 -8.12 13.05
C ARG A 113 -5.50 -9.21 12.03
N ILE A 114 -4.48 -9.66 11.32
CA ILE A 114 -4.53 -10.73 10.32
C ILE A 114 -3.39 -11.71 10.54
N ASP A 115 -3.48 -12.88 9.93
CA ASP A 115 -2.34 -13.79 9.82
C ASP A 115 -1.42 -13.31 8.68
N VAL A 116 -0.31 -12.66 9.03
CA VAL A 116 0.64 -12.08 8.06
C VAL A 116 1.32 -13.17 7.23
N ASP A 117 1.63 -14.33 7.83
CA ASP A 117 2.30 -15.43 7.13
C ASP A 117 1.34 -16.07 6.12
N ALA A 118 0.07 -16.29 6.50
CA ALA A 118 -0.96 -16.75 5.58
C ALA A 118 -1.20 -15.75 4.44
N ALA A 119 -1.30 -14.44 4.73
CA ALA A 119 -1.46 -13.41 3.70
C ALA A 119 -0.31 -13.42 2.69
N MET A 120 0.94 -13.48 3.17
CA MET A 120 2.12 -13.54 2.30
C MET A 120 2.16 -14.83 1.46
N ALA A 121 1.78 -15.98 2.04
CA ALA A 121 1.65 -17.26 1.32
C ALA A 121 0.57 -17.17 0.23
N HIS A 122 -0.57 -16.54 0.51
CA HIS A 122 -1.62 -16.30 -0.47
C HIS A 122 -1.16 -15.35 -1.59
N PHE A 123 -0.42 -14.28 -1.30
CA PHE A 123 0.16 -13.42 -2.33
C PHE A 123 1.10 -14.19 -3.25
N TYR A 124 1.93 -15.06 -2.67
CA TYR A 124 2.80 -15.93 -3.47
C TYR A 124 1.99 -16.91 -4.34
N ARG A 125 1.00 -17.56 -3.77
CA ARG A 125 0.15 -18.55 -4.46
C ARG A 125 -0.56 -17.95 -5.68
N VAL A 126 -1.21 -16.80 -5.51
CA VAL A 126 -2.04 -16.19 -6.56
C VAL A 126 -1.23 -15.51 -7.66
N LEU A 127 0.06 -15.22 -7.44
CA LEU A 127 0.96 -14.69 -8.46
C LEU A 127 1.40 -15.78 -9.44
N ARG A 128 1.49 -15.41 -10.70
CA ARG A 128 2.16 -16.21 -11.75
C ARG A 128 3.65 -16.32 -11.44
N PRO A 129 4.33 -17.41 -11.89
CA PRO A 129 5.80 -17.40 -11.95
C PRO A 129 6.29 -16.16 -12.71
N GLY A 130 7.27 -15.45 -12.16
CA GLY A 130 7.73 -14.15 -12.68
C GLY A 130 6.85 -12.95 -12.31
N GLY A 131 5.74 -13.18 -11.62
CA GLY A 131 4.84 -12.10 -11.17
C GLY A 131 5.44 -11.23 -10.06
N LEU A 132 4.90 -10.02 -9.93
CA LEU A 132 5.43 -8.94 -9.08
C LEU A 132 4.56 -8.73 -7.84
N ALA A 133 5.16 -8.74 -6.66
CA ALA A 133 4.56 -8.25 -5.43
C ALA A 133 5.07 -6.83 -5.11
N VAL A 134 4.15 -5.90 -4.83
CA VAL A 134 4.43 -4.53 -4.40
C VAL A 134 3.80 -4.33 -3.03
N ILE A 135 4.64 -4.22 -2.00
CA ILE A 135 4.21 -4.14 -0.60
C ILE A 135 4.57 -2.79 -0.01
N ASN A 136 3.59 -2.10 0.54
CA ASN A 136 3.78 -0.89 1.33
C ASN A 136 3.23 -1.08 2.74
N LEU A 137 4.02 -0.74 3.77
CA LEU A 137 3.60 -0.88 5.16
C LEU A 137 4.07 0.31 6.01
N ALA A 138 3.26 0.71 6.97
CA ALA A 138 3.63 1.72 7.95
C ALA A 138 4.91 1.31 8.69
N ALA A 139 5.88 2.25 8.77
CA ALA A 139 7.21 1.95 9.29
C ALA A 139 7.31 2.15 10.80
N TYR A 140 8.15 1.31 11.41
CA TYR A 140 8.64 1.34 12.80
C TYR A 140 7.57 1.18 13.89
N GLN A 141 7.64 0.08 14.61
CA GLN A 141 6.73 -0.22 15.73
C GLN A 141 6.70 0.89 16.79
N TRP A 142 7.83 1.57 17.05
CA TRP A 142 7.89 2.68 17.99
C TRP A 142 7.07 3.91 17.55
N MET A 143 6.73 4.01 16.25
CA MET A 143 5.86 5.07 15.70
C MET A 143 4.37 4.81 15.92
N LEU A 144 3.99 3.65 16.46
CA LEU A 144 2.58 3.35 16.76
C LEU A 144 1.98 4.44 17.65
N SER A 145 0.83 5.00 17.26
CA SER A 145 0.29 6.24 17.82
C SER A 145 -1.24 6.23 17.87
N TYR A 146 -1.83 7.37 18.20
CA TYR A 146 -3.27 7.59 18.13
C TYR A 146 -3.84 7.35 16.71
N HIS A 147 -3.11 7.76 15.68
CA HIS A 147 -3.51 7.57 14.30
C HIS A 147 -3.73 6.09 13.97
N ASP A 148 -2.79 5.24 14.35
CA ASP A 148 -2.89 3.79 14.11
C ASP A 148 -4.10 3.18 14.82
N ARG A 149 -4.34 3.61 16.06
CA ARG A 149 -5.53 3.17 16.81
C ARG A 149 -6.83 3.60 16.13
N ALA A 150 -6.88 4.85 15.64
CA ALA A 150 -8.06 5.37 14.96
C ALA A 150 -8.40 4.62 13.67
N VAL A 151 -7.36 4.21 12.90
CA VAL A 151 -7.55 3.39 11.69
C VAL A 151 -7.53 1.89 11.95
N GLY A 152 -7.36 1.43 13.20
CA GLY A 152 -7.39 0.02 13.57
C GLY A 152 -6.09 -0.76 13.32
N GLN A 153 -4.98 -0.09 13.01
CA GLN A 153 -3.67 -0.72 12.89
C GLN A 153 -3.09 -1.05 14.27
N VAL A 154 -2.50 -2.23 14.37
CA VAL A 154 -1.91 -2.77 15.61
C VAL A 154 -0.40 -3.03 15.49
N ARG A 155 0.11 -3.07 14.27
CA ARG A 155 1.51 -3.39 13.99
C ARG A 155 2.07 -2.48 12.90
N ARG A 156 3.36 -2.16 13.04
CA ARG A 156 4.18 -1.50 12.03
C ARG A 156 5.43 -2.32 11.78
N PHE A 157 6.06 -2.13 10.63
CA PHE A 157 7.14 -2.99 10.15
C PHE A 157 8.40 -2.19 9.85
N THR A 158 9.55 -2.83 9.99
CA THR A 158 10.77 -2.34 9.36
C THR A 158 10.89 -2.90 7.94
N ARG A 159 11.62 -2.22 7.08
CA ARG A 159 11.98 -2.72 5.75
C ARG A 159 12.62 -4.11 5.79
N ARG A 160 13.46 -4.38 6.81
CA ARG A 160 14.12 -5.68 6.98
C ARG A 160 13.13 -6.79 7.31
N GLU A 161 12.14 -6.53 8.17
CA GLU A 161 11.09 -7.49 8.49
C GLU A 161 10.27 -7.82 7.25
N VAL A 162 9.86 -6.83 6.44
CA VAL A 162 9.09 -7.09 5.21
C VAL A 162 9.89 -7.95 4.22
N VAL A 163 11.18 -7.65 4.03
CA VAL A 163 12.08 -8.46 3.19
C VAL A 163 12.22 -9.88 3.72
N HIS A 164 12.30 -10.05 5.04
CA HIS A 164 12.38 -11.38 5.67
C HIS A 164 11.10 -12.19 5.44
N LEU A 165 9.92 -11.62 5.71
CA LEU A 165 8.62 -12.25 5.48
C LEU A 165 8.45 -12.69 4.01
N LEU A 166 8.80 -11.84 3.07
CA LEU A 166 8.75 -12.18 1.65
C LEU A 166 9.66 -13.37 1.31
N ARG A 167 10.92 -13.37 1.81
CA ARG A 167 11.86 -14.46 1.57
C ARG A 167 11.41 -15.79 2.17
N GLN A 168 10.77 -15.78 3.34
CA GLN A 168 10.22 -16.97 3.97
C GLN A 168 9.18 -17.66 3.09
N GLN A 169 8.43 -16.91 2.28
CA GLN A 169 7.45 -17.44 1.33
C GLN A 169 8.03 -17.75 -0.06
N GLY A 170 9.35 -17.62 -0.25
CA GLY A 170 10.01 -17.93 -1.52
C GLY A 170 10.09 -16.76 -2.50
N PHE A 171 9.66 -15.56 -2.15
CA PHE A 171 9.85 -14.37 -2.98
C PHE A 171 11.33 -13.97 -3.09
N GLN A 172 11.68 -13.35 -4.20
CA GLN A 172 12.96 -12.69 -4.43
C GLN A 172 12.78 -11.16 -4.37
N PRO A 173 13.07 -10.50 -3.23
CA PRO A 173 13.06 -9.05 -3.14
C PRO A 173 14.11 -8.44 -4.06
N ILE A 174 13.69 -7.51 -4.91
CA ILE A 174 14.53 -6.83 -5.90
C ILE A 174 14.75 -5.36 -5.57
N PHE A 175 13.83 -4.75 -4.85
CA PHE A 175 13.95 -3.38 -4.36
C PHE A 175 13.35 -3.25 -2.97
N ALA A 176 14.04 -2.56 -2.08
CA ALA A 176 13.54 -2.31 -0.73
C ALA A 176 14.01 -0.93 -0.23
N SER A 177 13.06 -0.09 0.15
CA SER A 177 13.29 1.28 0.58
C SER A 177 12.37 1.67 1.72
N TYR A 178 12.65 2.80 2.33
CA TYR A 178 11.64 3.61 2.98
C TYR A 178 11.20 4.73 2.05
N TRP A 179 10.11 5.41 2.37
CA TRP A 179 9.67 6.67 1.77
C TRP A 179 8.91 7.51 2.78
N ASN A 180 8.50 8.71 2.38
CA ASN A 180 8.06 9.76 3.28
C ASN A 180 9.19 10.13 4.28
N THR A 181 10.41 10.28 3.73
CA THR A 181 11.63 10.57 4.49
C THR A 181 11.71 12.05 4.84
N VAL A 182 11.44 12.94 3.88
CA VAL A 182 11.53 14.40 4.07
C VAL A 182 10.55 14.88 5.14
N LEU A 183 9.34 14.33 5.16
CA LEU A 183 8.30 14.71 6.13
C LEU A 183 8.30 13.84 7.39
N PHE A 184 9.17 12.83 7.47
CA PHE A 184 9.25 11.92 8.62
C PHE A 184 9.52 12.64 9.95
N PRO A 185 10.48 13.60 10.04
CA PRO A 185 10.70 14.35 11.29
C PRO A 185 9.44 15.10 11.75
N LEU A 186 8.71 15.72 10.83
CA LEU A 186 7.44 16.39 11.13
C LEU A 186 6.38 15.40 11.65
N MET A 187 6.30 14.21 11.05
CA MET A 187 5.40 13.16 11.50
C MET A 187 5.77 12.65 12.91
N VAL A 188 7.06 12.52 13.22
CA VAL A 188 7.54 12.14 14.56
C VAL A 188 7.10 13.21 15.58
N ILE A 189 7.37 14.49 15.32
CA ILE A 189 6.95 15.58 16.18
C ILE A 189 5.44 15.55 16.40
N ARG A 190 4.66 15.45 15.30
CA ARG A 190 3.20 15.43 15.35
C ARG A 190 2.65 14.28 16.19
N ARG A 191 3.19 13.07 16.06
CA ARG A 191 2.65 11.85 16.66
C ARG A 191 3.22 11.52 18.05
N LYS A 192 4.38 12.10 18.41
CA LYS A 192 5.09 11.76 19.65
C LYS A 192 5.25 12.91 20.63
N LEU A 193 5.31 14.14 20.12
CA LEU A 193 5.61 15.31 20.95
C LEU A 193 4.41 16.26 21.12
N LEU A 194 3.45 16.23 20.19
CA LEU A 194 2.25 17.07 20.29
C LEU A 194 1.06 16.29 20.89
N PRO A 195 0.08 16.99 21.51
CA PRO A 195 -1.12 16.35 22.01
C PRO A 195 -1.84 15.52 20.93
N ALA A 196 -2.27 14.33 21.30
CA ALA A 196 -3.02 13.45 20.42
C ALA A 196 -4.42 14.01 20.15
N PRO A 197 -4.85 14.15 18.89
CA PRO A 197 -6.23 14.44 18.58
C PRO A 197 -7.10 13.18 18.78
N GLU A 198 -8.42 13.38 18.79
CA GLU A 198 -9.38 12.27 18.90
C GLU A 198 -9.51 11.47 17.60
N ALA A 199 -9.14 12.05 16.45
CA ALA A 199 -9.27 11.45 15.12
C ALA A 199 -7.92 11.10 14.50
N SER A 200 -7.96 10.37 13.37
CA SER A 200 -6.78 10.04 12.55
C SER A 200 -6.16 11.28 11.89
N ASP A 201 -4.95 11.12 11.31
CA ASP A 201 -4.29 12.16 10.50
C ASP A 201 -4.92 12.30 9.08
N VAL A 202 -5.94 11.51 8.75
CA VAL A 202 -6.67 11.60 7.48
C VAL A 202 -7.64 12.78 7.55
N THR A 203 -7.09 13.96 7.34
CA THR A 203 -7.82 15.24 7.39
C THR A 203 -7.41 16.15 6.24
N PRO A 204 -8.26 17.07 5.80
CA PRO A 204 -7.89 18.05 4.79
C PRO A 204 -6.71 18.90 5.23
N PHE A 205 -5.69 18.99 4.41
CA PHE A 205 -4.55 19.88 4.61
C PHE A 205 -4.81 21.26 4.00
N ASN A 206 -4.18 22.28 4.58
CA ASN A 206 -4.10 23.58 3.91
C ASN A 206 -3.58 23.38 2.47
N PRO A 207 -4.24 23.95 1.43
CA PRO A 207 -3.87 23.70 0.03
C PRO A 207 -2.42 24.02 -0.31
N PHE A 208 -1.85 25.07 0.30
CA PHE A 208 -0.45 25.45 0.08
C PHE A 208 0.51 24.40 0.69
N ALA A 209 0.28 23.99 1.94
CA ALA A 209 1.07 22.93 2.59
C ALA A 209 0.96 21.61 1.83
N ASN A 210 -0.25 21.23 1.41
CA ASN A 210 -0.47 20.02 0.62
C ASN A 210 0.31 20.05 -0.71
N ARG A 211 0.41 21.20 -1.39
CA ARG A 211 1.20 21.36 -2.62
C ARG A 211 2.70 21.16 -2.36
N ILE A 212 3.23 21.74 -1.28
CA ILE A 212 4.63 21.57 -0.90
C ILE A 212 4.91 20.08 -0.60
N PHE A 213 4.06 19.44 0.20
CA PHE A 213 4.22 18.04 0.58
C PHE A 213 4.10 17.10 -0.64
N LYS A 214 3.21 17.38 -1.60
CA LYS A 214 3.19 16.68 -2.89
C LYS A 214 4.51 16.84 -3.65
N GLY A 215 5.11 18.02 -3.62
CA GLY A 215 6.44 18.28 -4.20
C GLY A 215 7.52 17.39 -3.58
N CYS A 216 7.54 17.28 -2.24
CA CYS A 216 8.44 16.39 -1.52
C CYS A 216 8.24 14.92 -1.94
N MET A 217 6.99 14.45 -1.99
CA MET A 217 6.67 13.08 -2.41
C MET A 217 7.06 12.82 -3.87
N SER A 218 6.87 13.79 -4.75
CA SER A 218 7.28 13.68 -6.15
C SER A 218 8.81 13.58 -6.30
N LEU A 219 9.57 14.30 -5.48
CA LEU A 219 11.03 14.18 -5.44
C LEU A 219 11.45 12.80 -4.97
N GLU A 220 10.90 12.31 -3.86
CA GLU A 220 11.19 10.97 -3.36
C GLU A 220 10.82 9.89 -4.39
N ALA A 221 9.68 10.03 -5.08
CA ALA A 221 9.28 9.11 -6.14
C ALA A 221 10.28 9.07 -7.31
N ARG A 222 10.90 10.20 -7.66
CA ARG A 222 11.97 10.24 -8.68
C ARG A 222 13.23 9.54 -8.20
N LEU A 223 13.63 9.71 -6.93
CA LEU A 223 14.79 9.04 -6.34
C LEU A 223 14.58 7.51 -6.34
N LEU A 224 13.44 7.04 -5.85
CA LEU A 224 13.13 5.62 -5.82
C LEU A 224 13.06 5.03 -7.24
N LYS A 225 12.46 5.75 -8.20
CA LYS A 225 12.43 5.36 -9.62
C LYS A 225 13.82 5.25 -10.22
N ALA A 226 14.77 6.08 -9.78
CA ALA A 226 16.18 6.00 -10.17
C ALA A 226 16.95 4.87 -9.44
N GLY A 227 16.27 4.03 -8.64
CA GLY A 227 16.89 2.94 -7.90
C GLY A 227 17.64 3.36 -6.64
N LEU A 228 17.45 4.59 -6.16
CA LEU A 228 18.11 5.12 -4.96
C LEU A 228 17.25 4.86 -3.71
N PRO A 229 17.58 3.86 -2.87
CA PRO A 229 16.80 3.56 -1.69
C PRO A 229 17.04 4.62 -0.60
N LEU A 230 15.96 5.02 0.06
CA LEU A 230 16.00 5.94 1.19
C LEU A 230 16.25 5.18 2.50
N PRO A 231 17.09 5.70 3.42
CA PRO A 231 17.53 4.96 4.60
C PRO A 231 16.50 4.87 5.72
N PHE A 232 15.55 5.80 5.78
CA PHE A 232 14.47 5.87 6.76
C PHE A 232 13.23 6.56 6.16
N GLY A 233 12.09 6.50 6.86
CA GLY A 233 10.85 7.16 6.42
C GLY A 233 9.61 6.63 7.13
N GLY A 234 8.46 7.20 6.82
CA GLY A 234 7.18 6.85 7.44
C GLY A 234 6.61 5.50 6.99
N SER A 235 7.05 5.01 5.84
CA SER A 235 6.58 3.75 5.26
C SER A 235 7.73 2.92 4.72
N ALA A 236 7.64 1.60 4.86
CA ALA A 236 8.53 0.61 4.24
C ALA A 236 7.90 0.14 2.92
N PHE A 237 8.66 0.22 1.83
CA PHE A 237 8.24 -0.13 0.48
C PHE A 237 9.16 -1.21 -0.09
N VAL A 238 8.59 -2.35 -0.45
CA VAL A 238 9.35 -3.49 -0.95
C VAL A 238 8.70 -4.03 -2.22
N VAL A 239 9.53 -4.32 -3.22
CA VAL A 239 9.15 -4.94 -4.48
C VAL A 239 9.87 -6.28 -4.59
N ALA A 240 9.13 -7.32 -4.95
CA ALA A 240 9.68 -8.68 -5.03
C ALA A 240 9.07 -9.45 -6.20
N TYR A 241 9.83 -10.37 -6.80
CA TYR A 241 9.32 -11.34 -7.77
C TYR A 241 8.96 -12.67 -7.12
N LYS A 242 7.93 -13.34 -7.66
CA LYS A 242 7.83 -14.79 -7.57
C LYS A 242 8.79 -15.39 -8.60
N PRO A 243 9.78 -16.22 -8.20
CA PRO A 243 10.72 -16.84 -9.14
C PRO A 243 9.99 -17.59 -10.27
N LEU A 244 10.62 -17.66 -11.44
CA LEU A 244 10.10 -18.43 -12.60
C LEU A 244 10.08 -19.93 -12.33
N ARG A 245 10.99 -20.40 -11.45
CA ARG A 245 11.06 -21.78 -10.95
C ARG A 245 11.32 -21.71 -9.44
N PRO A 246 10.70 -22.60 -8.64
CA PRO A 246 10.99 -22.70 -7.22
C PRO A 246 12.41 -23.18 -6.96
#